data_ed51bdab8f21807c871135fcb2bc5085
#
_entry.id   ed51bdab8f21807c871135fcb2bc5085
#
_cell.length_a   1.000
_cell.length_b   1.000
_cell.length_c   1.000
_cell.angle_alpha   90.00
_cell.angle_beta   90.00
_cell.angle_gamma   90.00
#
_symmetry.space_group_name_H-M   'P 1'
#
loop_
_entity.id
_entity.type
_entity.pdbx_description
1 polymer ?
#
loop_
_entity_poly.entity_id
_entity_poly.type
_entity_poly.pdbx_seq_one_letter_code
_entity_poly.pdbx_strand_id
1 'polypeptide(L)'
;MSRIHFLAGLLAVSMAVGCKAQPAPQLTDLALNRHIEVLVRSQFNISPEINVAIGTRKPSQISGYDALPVTLSNGAKTQVVDFLISTDGKTLARLDKFDLANDPIFSIDVAGRPIRGNPAAKVTVINFDDLECPYCARMHQALFPATMEHYNGSVRFVYKDNPLVEIHPWAMRAAVDANCLAAQSSQVYWMYVDYIHSHGQEVNGETRNNARSFDALDRIARQQATLGKLDAARLDTCLARQDESQVRASMKEAESLGLEGAPAVFVEGEQVRGGAVPEGQIRIVIDRALRAAGVELPAAPAVSAPSQPPAPTK
;
A
#
# COMPACT_ATOMS: atom_id res chain seq x y z
N MET A 1 15.88 14.63 -100.93
CA MET A 1 14.69 15.19 -100.34
C MET A 1 14.53 14.60 -98.91
N SER A 2 15.11 15.22 -97.99
CA SER A 2 15.19 14.69 -96.57
C SER A 2 14.41 15.64 -95.65
N ARG A 3 13.38 15.13 -95.02
CA ARG A 3 12.59 15.90 -94.03
C ARG A 3 13.13 15.62 -92.65
N ILE A 4 13.65 16.65 -92.02
CA ILE A 4 14.11 16.66 -90.63
C ILE A 4 12.93 16.95 -89.72
N HIS A 5 12.62 16.05 -88.78
CA HIS A 5 11.62 16.28 -87.72
C HIS A 5 12.32 16.77 -86.44
N PHE A 6 12.01 17.96 -86.00
CA PHE A 6 12.38 18.52 -84.70
C PHE A 6 11.44 17.96 -83.61
N LEU A 7 11.99 17.24 -82.67
CA LEU A 7 11.32 16.85 -81.43
C LEU A 7 11.63 17.90 -80.40
N ALA A 8 10.58 18.64 -79.96
CA ALA A 8 10.67 19.58 -78.82
C ALA A 8 10.45 18.79 -77.55
N GLY A 9 11.51 18.66 -76.75
CA GLY A 9 11.42 18.05 -75.37
C GLY A 9 10.92 19.07 -74.38
N LEU A 10 9.76 18.82 -73.82
CA LEU A 10 9.21 19.61 -72.68
C LEU A 10 9.88 19.13 -71.36
N LEU A 11 10.72 19.99 -70.78
CA LEU A 11 11.29 19.76 -69.43
C LEU A 11 10.27 20.23 -68.40
N ALA A 12 9.61 19.29 -67.71
CA ALA A 12 8.74 19.60 -66.57
C ALA A 12 9.61 19.78 -65.32
N VAL A 13 9.76 21.00 -64.89
CA VAL A 13 10.40 21.36 -63.60
C VAL A 13 9.36 21.16 -62.51
N SER A 14 9.45 20.07 -61.75
CA SER A 14 8.68 19.81 -60.55
C SER A 14 9.20 20.68 -59.38
N MET A 15 8.53 21.77 -59.10
CA MET A 15 8.77 22.54 -57.84
C MET A 15 8.19 21.76 -56.69
N ALA A 16 9.04 21.09 -55.90
CA ALA A 16 8.71 20.54 -54.58
C ALA A 16 8.52 21.73 -53.63
N VAL A 17 7.28 22.10 -53.39
CA VAL A 17 6.93 23.03 -52.28
C VAL A 17 7.12 22.30 -51.00
N GLY A 18 8.31 22.41 -50.40
CA GLY A 18 8.56 21.95 -49.03
C GLY A 18 7.72 22.76 -48.07
N CYS A 19 6.67 22.16 -47.51
CA CYS A 19 6.00 22.71 -46.34
C CYS A 19 7.02 22.79 -45.17
N LYS A 20 7.64 23.95 -44.99
CA LYS A 20 8.33 24.26 -43.74
C LYS A 20 7.25 24.33 -42.68
N ALA A 21 7.23 23.34 -41.76
CA ALA A 21 6.42 23.45 -40.56
C ALA A 21 6.77 24.74 -39.84
N GLN A 22 5.81 25.63 -39.70
CA GLN A 22 5.98 26.85 -38.94
C GLN A 22 6.23 26.48 -37.48
N PRO A 23 7.29 27.00 -36.81
CA PRO A 23 7.47 26.77 -35.40
C PRO A 23 6.25 27.24 -34.63
N ALA A 24 5.72 26.40 -33.77
CA ALA A 24 4.58 26.77 -32.92
C ALA A 24 4.91 28.08 -32.15
N PRO A 25 3.97 29.02 -32.06
CA PRO A 25 4.20 30.28 -31.36
C PRO A 25 4.63 30.00 -29.92
N GLN A 26 5.75 30.59 -29.48
CA GLN A 26 6.16 30.54 -28.09
C GLN A 26 5.15 31.31 -27.23
N LEU A 27 4.65 30.67 -26.18
CA LEU A 27 3.77 31.29 -25.21
C LEU A 27 4.54 32.40 -24.49
N THR A 28 3.89 33.56 -24.25
CA THR A 28 4.42 34.56 -23.31
C THR A 28 4.54 33.92 -21.92
N ASP A 29 5.41 34.43 -21.05
CA ASP A 29 5.58 33.89 -19.69
C ASP A 29 4.27 33.83 -18.91
N LEU A 30 3.40 34.84 -19.08
CA LEU A 30 2.07 34.84 -18.44
C LEU A 30 1.15 33.75 -18.98
N ALA A 31 1.10 33.55 -20.29
CA ALA A 31 0.30 32.52 -20.93
C ALA A 31 0.81 31.12 -20.58
N LEU A 32 2.15 30.94 -20.49
CA LEU A 32 2.77 29.70 -20.10
C LEU A 32 2.48 29.39 -18.63
N ASN A 33 2.60 30.35 -17.73
CA ASN A 33 2.28 30.17 -16.31
C ASN A 33 0.81 29.77 -16.11
N ARG A 34 -0.10 30.41 -16.85
CA ARG A 34 -1.51 30.02 -16.83
C ARG A 34 -1.73 28.61 -17.35
N HIS A 35 -1.05 28.22 -18.42
CA HIS A 35 -1.11 26.86 -18.94
C HIS A 35 -0.62 25.83 -17.91
N ILE A 36 0.51 26.11 -17.26
CA ILE A 36 1.06 25.27 -16.20
C ILE A 36 0.08 25.16 -15.02
N GLU A 37 -0.51 26.27 -14.59
CA GLU A 37 -1.50 26.26 -13.51
C GLU A 37 -2.68 25.34 -13.85
N VAL A 38 -3.26 25.48 -15.05
CA VAL A 38 -4.38 24.66 -15.50
C VAL A 38 -4.00 23.18 -15.56
N LEU A 39 -2.79 22.87 -16.09
CA LEU A 39 -2.28 21.50 -16.16
C LEU A 39 -2.10 20.90 -14.77
N VAL A 40 -1.48 21.63 -13.84
CA VAL A 40 -1.26 21.18 -12.46
C VAL A 40 -2.59 20.92 -11.76
N ARG A 41 -3.55 21.83 -11.88
CA ARG A 41 -4.89 21.64 -11.32
C ARG A 41 -5.56 20.37 -11.83
N SER A 42 -5.50 20.15 -13.14
CA SER A 42 -6.14 19.00 -13.79
C SER A 42 -5.46 17.69 -13.44
N GLN A 43 -4.12 17.62 -13.52
CA GLN A 43 -3.36 16.37 -13.30
C GLN A 43 -3.34 15.93 -11.84
N PHE A 44 -3.36 16.87 -10.89
CA PHE A 44 -3.29 16.59 -9.46
C PHE A 44 -4.64 16.76 -8.74
N ASN A 45 -5.72 16.92 -9.50
CA ASN A 45 -7.08 17.06 -8.97
C ASN A 45 -7.19 18.16 -7.89
N ILE A 46 -6.52 19.31 -8.13
CA ILE A 46 -6.44 20.40 -7.16
C ILE A 46 -7.80 21.10 -7.06
N SER A 47 -8.34 21.11 -5.86
CA SER A 47 -9.62 21.75 -5.56
C SER A 47 -9.61 23.26 -5.86
N PRO A 48 -10.75 23.84 -6.32
CA PRO A 48 -10.83 25.25 -6.75
C PRO A 48 -10.43 26.27 -5.69
N GLU A 49 -10.65 25.97 -4.40
CA GLU A 49 -10.29 26.83 -3.28
C GLU A 49 -8.78 26.89 -2.98
N ILE A 50 -7.99 25.96 -3.52
CA ILE A 50 -6.54 25.98 -3.37
C ILE A 50 -5.95 27.01 -4.36
N ASN A 51 -5.21 27.97 -3.85
CA ASN A 51 -4.45 28.88 -4.69
C ASN A 51 -3.21 28.16 -5.25
N VAL A 52 -2.96 28.31 -6.56
CA VAL A 52 -1.78 27.74 -7.24
C VAL A 52 -0.95 28.91 -7.77
N ALA A 53 0.22 29.12 -7.22
CA ALA A 53 1.15 30.18 -7.65
C ALA A 53 2.40 29.56 -8.30
N ILE A 54 2.68 29.99 -9.54
CA ILE A 54 3.85 29.56 -10.29
C ILE A 54 5.03 30.45 -9.89
N GLY A 55 6.08 29.88 -9.39
CA GLY A 55 7.28 30.60 -8.96
C GLY A 55 8.23 30.94 -10.11
N THR A 56 9.34 31.59 -9.75
CA THR A 56 10.39 31.93 -10.71
C THR A 56 11.23 30.71 -11.07
N ARG A 57 11.56 30.56 -12.34
CA ARG A 57 12.50 29.55 -12.83
C ARG A 57 13.88 29.74 -12.22
N LYS A 58 14.52 28.65 -11.83
CA LYS A 58 15.89 28.61 -11.27
C LYS A 58 16.69 27.53 -12.00
N PRO A 59 18.01 27.69 -12.15
CA PRO A 59 18.85 26.63 -12.68
C PRO A 59 18.62 25.31 -11.90
N SER A 60 18.51 24.21 -12.61
CA SER A 60 18.40 22.87 -12.00
C SER A 60 19.67 22.05 -12.23
N GLN A 61 19.81 20.96 -11.48
CA GLN A 61 20.89 19.99 -11.67
C GLN A 61 20.64 19.06 -12.86
N ILE A 62 19.44 19.14 -13.46
CA ILE A 62 19.05 18.30 -14.60
C ILE A 62 19.32 19.10 -15.89
N SER A 63 20.25 18.62 -16.70
CA SER A 63 20.58 19.25 -17.96
C SER A 63 19.36 19.42 -18.86
N GLY A 64 19.19 20.61 -19.43
CA GLY A 64 18.05 20.92 -20.31
C GLY A 64 16.76 21.31 -19.57
N TYR A 65 16.79 21.39 -18.24
CA TYR A 65 15.62 21.78 -17.42
C TYR A 65 16.00 22.85 -16.38
N ASP A 66 15.05 23.71 -16.10
CA ASP A 66 15.05 24.64 -14.96
C ASP A 66 14.12 24.13 -13.87
N ALA A 67 14.45 24.41 -12.61
CA ALA A 67 13.54 24.15 -11.49
C ALA A 67 12.43 25.22 -11.47
N LEU A 68 11.20 24.79 -11.30
CA LEU A 68 10.00 25.63 -11.26
C LEU A 68 9.21 25.30 -9.99
N PRO A 69 9.36 26.06 -8.90
CA PRO A 69 8.56 25.84 -7.70
C PRO A 69 7.09 26.26 -7.96
N VAL A 70 6.15 25.40 -7.60
CA VAL A 70 4.71 25.67 -7.63
C VAL A 70 4.20 25.66 -6.20
N THR A 71 3.64 26.78 -5.75
CA THR A 71 3.11 26.93 -4.40
C THR A 71 1.59 26.67 -4.41
N LEU A 72 1.16 25.73 -3.57
CA LEU A 72 -0.23 25.41 -3.30
C LEU A 72 -0.60 25.97 -1.92
N SER A 73 -1.67 26.77 -1.81
CA SER A 73 -2.09 27.32 -0.52
C SER A 73 -3.60 27.44 -0.40
N ASN A 74 -4.12 27.23 0.82
CA ASN A 74 -5.53 27.46 1.17
C ASN A 74 -5.72 28.51 2.28
N GLY A 75 -4.73 29.38 2.47
CA GLY A 75 -4.71 30.41 3.50
C GLY A 75 -4.15 29.90 4.86
N ALA A 76 -4.46 28.67 5.26
CA ALA A 76 -3.97 28.08 6.53
C ALA A 76 -2.69 27.24 6.35
N LYS A 77 -2.59 26.56 5.21
CA LYS A 77 -1.45 25.69 4.88
C LYS A 77 -0.85 26.09 3.54
N THR A 78 0.47 26.00 3.45
CA THR A 78 1.22 26.26 2.21
C THR A 78 2.14 25.07 1.95
N GLN A 79 2.12 24.57 0.73
CA GLN A 79 2.99 23.52 0.25
C GLN A 79 3.69 23.97 -1.03
N VAL A 80 4.99 23.76 -1.13
CA VAL A 80 5.75 23.98 -2.37
C VAL A 80 6.03 22.64 -3.01
N VAL A 81 5.69 22.51 -4.29
CA VAL A 81 5.98 21.33 -5.10
C VAL A 81 6.98 21.75 -6.19
N ASP A 82 8.11 21.05 -6.25
CA ASP A 82 9.15 21.34 -7.23
C ASP A 82 8.84 20.60 -8.55
N PHE A 83 8.67 21.40 -9.61
CA PHE A 83 8.60 20.93 -10.99
C PHE A 83 9.90 21.25 -11.72
N LEU A 84 10.09 20.61 -12.85
CA LEU A 84 11.13 20.90 -13.82
C LEU A 84 10.44 21.37 -15.11
N ILE A 85 10.91 22.47 -15.65
CA ILE A 85 10.47 22.95 -16.96
C ILE A 85 11.63 22.91 -17.94
N SER A 86 11.43 22.36 -19.14
CA SER A 86 12.48 22.38 -20.15
C SER A 86 12.87 23.81 -20.52
N THR A 87 14.14 24.04 -20.86
CA THR A 87 14.65 25.36 -21.19
C THR A 87 13.93 26.01 -22.37
N ASP A 88 13.36 25.20 -23.28
CA ASP A 88 12.52 25.67 -24.39
C ASP A 88 11.05 25.91 -23.99
N GLY A 89 10.67 25.64 -22.73
CA GLY A 89 9.34 25.88 -22.17
C GLY A 89 8.24 24.92 -22.66
N LYS A 90 8.59 23.82 -23.31
CA LYS A 90 7.58 22.91 -23.94
C LYS A 90 7.23 21.71 -23.08
N THR A 91 8.05 21.35 -22.10
CA THR A 91 7.86 20.18 -21.25
C THR A 91 7.85 20.57 -19.79
N LEU A 92 6.81 20.15 -19.07
CA LEU A 92 6.77 20.19 -17.60
C LEU A 92 6.95 18.77 -17.09
N ALA A 93 7.88 18.57 -16.15
CA ALA A 93 8.14 17.28 -15.49
C ALA A 93 8.08 17.45 -13.98
N ARG A 94 7.81 16.37 -13.26
CA ARG A 94 7.97 16.28 -11.82
C ARG A 94 9.04 15.24 -11.52
N LEU A 95 9.96 15.57 -10.61
CA LEU A 95 10.98 14.66 -10.15
C LEU A 95 10.68 14.21 -8.73
N ASP A 96 10.27 12.97 -8.59
CA ASP A 96 10.15 12.33 -7.29
C ASP A 96 11.49 11.64 -6.96
N LYS A 97 12.06 11.95 -5.80
CA LYS A 97 13.30 11.36 -5.32
C LYS A 97 13.00 10.36 -4.22
N PHE A 98 13.55 9.17 -4.32
CA PHE A 98 13.45 8.12 -3.33
C PHE A 98 14.83 7.90 -2.71
N ASP A 99 14.91 7.90 -1.39
CA ASP A 99 16.15 7.53 -0.67
C ASP A 99 16.18 6.01 -0.54
N LEU A 100 16.90 5.37 -1.45
CA LEU A 100 17.00 3.91 -1.47
C LEU A 100 17.80 3.33 -0.29
N ALA A 101 18.58 4.17 0.41
CA ALA A 101 19.36 3.73 1.55
C ALA A 101 18.57 3.75 2.86
N ASN A 102 17.55 4.63 2.96
CA ASN A 102 16.75 4.85 4.17
C ASN A 102 15.26 4.77 3.89
N ASP A 103 14.83 3.87 3.00
CA ASP A 103 13.41 3.68 2.73
C ASP A 103 12.75 3.01 3.95
N PRO A 104 11.80 3.69 4.64
CA PRO A 104 11.16 3.16 5.84
C PRO A 104 10.38 1.86 5.59
N ILE A 105 9.92 1.61 4.36
CA ILE A 105 9.17 0.40 4.01
C ILE A 105 10.03 -0.86 4.16
N PHE A 106 11.34 -0.76 3.85
CA PHE A 106 12.27 -1.88 4.02
C PHE A 106 12.82 -2.01 5.46
N SER A 107 12.48 -1.08 6.35
CA SER A 107 12.93 -1.05 7.74
C SER A 107 11.82 -1.28 8.78
N ILE A 108 10.66 -1.81 8.36
CA ILE A 108 9.56 -2.13 9.29
C ILE A 108 10.07 -3.08 10.36
N ASP A 109 10.07 -2.62 11.62
CA ASP A 109 10.59 -3.42 12.73
C ASP A 109 9.61 -4.52 13.14
N VAL A 110 10.08 -5.75 13.05
CA VAL A 110 9.33 -6.95 13.46
C VAL A 110 9.95 -7.63 14.69
N ALA A 111 11.01 -7.05 15.29
CA ALA A 111 11.66 -7.60 16.45
C ALA A 111 10.69 -7.76 17.62
N GLY A 112 10.74 -8.92 18.27
CA GLY A 112 9.87 -9.22 19.41
C GLY A 112 8.40 -9.45 19.09
N ARG A 113 7.99 -9.33 17.83
CA ARG A 113 6.59 -9.61 17.41
C ARG A 113 6.35 -11.11 17.29
N PRO A 114 5.15 -11.59 17.63
CA PRO A 114 4.77 -12.99 17.42
C PRO A 114 4.83 -13.38 15.94
N ILE A 115 5.53 -14.46 15.65
CA ILE A 115 5.64 -15.01 14.30
C ILE A 115 4.68 -16.19 14.14
N ARG A 116 3.95 -16.23 13.01
CA ARG A 116 3.19 -17.40 12.56
C ARG A 116 3.86 -17.98 11.32
N GLY A 117 4.00 -19.30 11.27
CA GLY A 117 4.77 -20.01 10.25
C GLY A 117 6.20 -20.27 10.69
N ASN A 118 7.09 -20.51 9.74
CA ASN A 118 8.50 -20.83 10.01
C ASN A 118 9.31 -19.56 10.34
N PRO A 119 9.84 -19.40 11.55
CA PRO A 119 10.65 -18.22 11.90
C PRO A 119 11.89 -18.01 11.01
N ALA A 120 12.42 -19.10 10.42
CA ALA A 120 13.57 -19.06 9.51
C ALA A 120 13.18 -18.83 8.03
N ALA A 121 11.89 -18.61 7.72
CA ALA A 121 11.44 -18.33 6.37
C ALA A 121 12.10 -17.05 5.83
N LYS A 122 12.49 -17.09 4.55
CA LYS A 122 13.16 -15.98 3.88
C LYS A 122 12.22 -14.84 3.49
N VAL A 123 10.91 -15.10 3.42
CA VAL A 123 9.90 -14.11 3.04
C VAL A 123 9.01 -13.84 4.24
N THR A 124 8.85 -12.56 4.55
CA THR A 124 8.01 -12.06 5.63
C THR A 124 6.80 -11.33 5.07
N VAL A 125 5.62 -11.71 5.51
CA VAL A 125 4.37 -10.96 5.31
C VAL A 125 4.06 -10.20 6.60
N ILE A 126 3.99 -8.89 6.52
CA ILE A 126 3.66 -8.01 7.64
C ILE A 126 2.26 -7.46 7.40
N ASN A 127 1.37 -7.55 8.37
CA ASN A 127 0.04 -6.94 8.34
C ASN A 127 -0.11 -5.95 9.49
N PHE A 128 -0.33 -4.68 9.17
CA PHE A 128 -0.81 -3.70 10.14
C PHE A 128 -2.30 -3.92 10.31
N ASP A 129 -2.68 -4.33 11.50
CA ASP A 129 -3.96 -4.93 11.82
C ASP A 129 -4.74 -4.16 12.88
N ASP A 130 -6.06 -4.23 12.78
CA ASP A 130 -7.01 -3.74 13.76
C ASP A 130 -8.01 -4.85 14.08
N LEU A 131 -7.99 -5.34 15.32
CA LEU A 131 -8.77 -6.49 15.75
C LEU A 131 -10.29 -6.25 15.75
N GLU A 132 -10.75 -4.97 15.71
CA GLU A 132 -12.16 -4.63 15.59
C GLU A 132 -12.61 -4.45 14.13
N CYS A 133 -11.65 -4.25 13.22
CA CYS A 133 -11.94 -3.91 11.83
C CYS A 133 -12.46 -5.12 11.03
N PRO A 134 -13.66 -5.03 10.43
CA PRO A 134 -14.20 -6.15 9.62
C PRO A 134 -13.41 -6.40 8.35
N TYR A 135 -12.67 -5.41 7.84
CA TYR A 135 -11.77 -5.58 6.70
C TYR A 135 -10.51 -6.35 7.11
N CYS A 136 -10.01 -6.13 8.33
CA CYS A 136 -8.91 -6.90 8.90
C CYS A 136 -9.31 -8.36 9.12
N ALA A 137 -10.51 -8.61 9.63
CA ALA A 137 -11.05 -9.97 9.76
C ALA A 137 -11.10 -10.70 8.41
N ARG A 138 -11.54 -10.04 7.33
CA ARG A 138 -11.50 -10.62 5.98
C ARG A 138 -10.07 -10.86 5.47
N MET A 139 -9.15 -9.94 5.74
CA MET A 139 -7.73 -10.12 5.40
C MET A 139 -7.15 -11.31 6.15
N HIS A 140 -7.45 -11.44 7.43
CA HIS A 140 -7.02 -12.57 8.24
C HIS A 140 -7.49 -13.90 7.65
N GLN A 141 -8.75 -14.00 7.21
CA GLN A 141 -9.29 -15.18 6.52
C GLN A 141 -8.61 -15.45 5.16
N ALA A 142 -8.16 -14.43 4.46
CA ALA A 142 -7.41 -14.59 3.21
C ALA A 142 -5.97 -15.10 3.46
N LEU A 143 -5.38 -14.75 4.60
CA LEU A 143 -4.04 -15.19 4.98
C LEU A 143 -4.06 -16.60 5.61
N PHE A 144 -5.12 -16.96 6.36
CA PHE A 144 -5.14 -18.17 7.18
C PHE A 144 -6.45 -18.95 7.04
N PRO A 145 -6.40 -20.29 6.96
CA PRO A 145 -5.17 -21.10 6.89
C PRO A 145 -4.58 -21.22 5.48
N ALA A 146 -5.39 -20.97 4.42
CA ALA A 146 -5.08 -21.40 3.06
C ALA A 146 -3.78 -20.83 2.48
N THR A 147 -3.51 -19.53 2.62
CA THR A 147 -2.26 -18.93 2.12
C THR A 147 -1.06 -19.48 2.89
N MET A 148 -1.15 -19.60 4.22
CA MET A 148 -0.06 -20.13 5.02
C MET A 148 0.24 -21.60 4.67
N GLU A 149 -0.77 -22.43 4.52
CA GLU A 149 -0.63 -23.85 4.15
C GLU A 149 -0.05 -24.03 2.75
N HIS A 150 -0.46 -23.19 1.80
CA HIS A 150 0.05 -23.20 0.43
C HIS A 150 1.57 -23.04 0.40
N TYR A 151 2.11 -22.12 1.18
CA TYR A 151 3.55 -21.85 1.18
C TYR A 151 4.37 -22.76 2.12
N ASN A 152 3.73 -23.59 2.92
CA ASN A 152 4.32 -24.68 3.71
C ASN A 152 5.68 -24.33 4.36
N GLY A 153 5.72 -23.25 5.14
CA GLY A 153 6.92 -22.83 5.88
C GLY A 153 7.94 -22.00 5.08
N SER A 154 7.68 -21.69 3.81
CA SER A 154 8.53 -20.77 3.01
C SER A 154 8.27 -19.30 3.34
N VAL A 155 7.18 -19.01 4.03
CA VAL A 155 6.74 -17.66 4.41
C VAL A 155 6.46 -17.61 5.91
N ARG A 156 6.78 -16.48 6.54
CA ARG A 156 6.37 -16.16 7.90
C ARG A 156 5.47 -14.94 7.92
N PHE A 157 4.57 -14.91 8.89
CA PHE A 157 3.59 -13.84 9.05
C PHE A 157 3.80 -13.12 10.37
N VAL A 158 3.73 -11.80 10.34
CA VAL A 158 3.85 -10.93 11.51
C VAL A 158 2.75 -9.90 11.49
N TYR A 159 2.07 -9.72 12.62
CA TYR A 159 1.08 -8.64 12.76
C TYR A 159 1.67 -7.48 13.57
N LYS A 160 1.37 -6.27 13.10
CA LYS A 160 1.66 -4.99 13.73
C LYS A 160 0.34 -4.37 14.15
N ASP A 161 0.30 -3.74 15.31
CA ASP A 161 -0.93 -3.14 15.82
C ASP A 161 -1.17 -1.78 15.15
N ASN A 162 -2.36 -1.59 14.58
CA ASN A 162 -2.80 -0.31 14.03
C ASN A 162 -4.30 -0.07 14.30
N PRO A 163 -4.72 -0.02 15.59
CA PRO A 163 -6.10 0.20 15.94
C PRO A 163 -6.58 1.60 15.51
N LEU A 164 -7.71 1.64 14.80
CA LEU A 164 -8.33 2.87 14.30
C LEU A 164 -9.25 3.45 15.37
N VAL A 165 -8.66 3.94 16.46
CA VAL A 165 -9.34 4.31 17.73
C VAL A 165 -10.47 5.34 17.58
N GLU A 166 -10.46 6.14 16.49
CA GLU A 166 -11.51 7.13 16.21
C GLU A 166 -12.85 6.48 15.81
N ILE A 167 -12.81 5.26 15.26
CA ILE A 167 -13.98 4.55 14.73
C ILE A 167 -14.17 3.15 15.34
N HIS A 168 -13.14 2.62 15.99
CA HIS A 168 -13.12 1.28 16.58
C HIS A 168 -12.82 1.37 18.08
N PRO A 169 -13.88 1.47 18.93
CA PRO A 169 -13.74 1.85 20.33
C PRO A 169 -13.07 0.82 21.22
N TRP A 170 -13.04 -0.48 20.84
CA TRP A 170 -12.36 -1.49 21.63
C TRP A 170 -11.05 -2.03 20.99
N ALA A 171 -10.69 -1.54 19.80
CA ALA A 171 -9.52 -2.02 19.08
C ALA A 171 -8.20 -1.83 19.86
N MET A 172 -8.03 -0.69 20.56
CA MET A 172 -6.86 -0.45 21.41
C MET A 172 -6.77 -1.50 22.53
N ARG A 173 -7.89 -1.74 23.24
CA ARG A 173 -7.94 -2.75 24.31
C ARG A 173 -7.58 -4.13 23.79
N ALA A 174 -8.16 -4.55 22.67
CA ALA A 174 -7.87 -5.84 22.08
C ALA A 174 -6.40 -6.01 21.68
N ALA A 175 -5.77 -4.96 21.14
CA ALA A 175 -4.35 -4.97 20.80
C ALA A 175 -3.45 -5.09 22.03
N VAL A 176 -3.77 -4.38 23.12
CA VAL A 176 -3.05 -4.48 24.40
C VAL A 176 -3.18 -5.89 24.98
N ASP A 177 -4.40 -6.44 25.01
CA ASP A 177 -4.65 -7.79 25.55
C ASP A 177 -3.89 -8.86 24.71
N ALA A 178 -3.87 -8.72 23.39
CA ALA A 178 -3.07 -9.57 22.50
C ALA A 178 -1.57 -9.50 22.85
N ASN A 179 -1.04 -8.30 23.08
CA ASN A 179 0.36 -8.10 23.45
C ASN A 179 0.67 -8.66 24.85
N CYS A 180 -0.29 -8.64 25.80
CA CYS A 180 -0.15 -9.32 27.10
C CYS A 180 0.02 -10.84 26.94
N LEU A 181 -0.72 -11.44 26.00
CA LEU A 181 -0.57 -12.86 25.68
C LEU A 181 0.75 -13.15 24.96
N ALA A 182 1.13 -12.29 24.01
CA ALA A 182 2.39 -12.37 23.28
C ALA A 182 3.62 -12.38 24.19
N ALA A 183 3.57 -11.62 25.28
CA ALA A 183 4.64 -11.55 26.28
C ALA A 183 4.93 -12.89 27.00
N GLN A 184 4.04 -13.88 26.83
CA GLN A 184 4.19 -15.20 27.40
C GLN A 184 4.26 -16.30 26.32
N SER A 185 3.50 -16.16 25.20
CA SER A 185 3.47 -17.16 24.14
C SER A 185 2.99 -16.57 22.81
N SER A 186 3.83 -16.68 21.78
CA SER A 186 3.46 -16.36 20.40
C SER A 186 2.26 -17.20 19.92
N GLN A 187 2.18 -18.46 20.31
CA GLN A 187 1.07 -19.35 19.94
C GLN A 187 -0.25 -18.84 20.51
N VAL A 188 -0.28 -18.45 21.79
CA VAL A 188 -1.52 -17.99 22.45
C VAL A 188 -1.94 -16.60 21.93
N TYR A 189 -0.97 -15.74 21.58
CA TYR A 189 -1.27 -14.52 20.83
C TYR A 189 -2.07 -14.83 19.57
N TRP A 190 -1.62 -15.76 18.75
CA TRP A 190 -2.30 -16.13 17.51
C TRP A 190 -3.66 -16.79 17.76
N MET A 191 -3.79 -17.59 18.80
CA MET A 191 -5.10 -18.14 19.20
C MET A 191 -6.10 -17.05 19.54
N TYR A 192 -5.66 -16.00 20.22
CA TYR A 192 -6.49 -14.84 20.56
C TYR A 192 -6.85 -14.04 19.31
N VAL A 193 -5.89 -13.73 18.45
CA VAL A 193 -6.12 -13.01 17.19
C VAL A 193 -7.11 -13.76 16.30
N ASP A 194 -6.92 -15.07 16.12
CA ASP A 194 -7.85 -15.93 15.36
C ASP A 194 -9.27 -15.87 15.93
N TYR A 195 -9.38 -15.92 17.26
CA TYR A 195 -10.66 -15.89 17.95
C TYR A 195 -11.36 -14.55 17.74
N ILE A 196 -10.69 -13.44 17.99
CA ILE A 196 -11.29 -12.10 17.86
C ILE A 196 -11.73 -11.83 16.42
N HIS A 197 -10.92 -12.13 15.42
CA HIS A 197 -11.31 -11.94 14.01
C HIS A 197 -12.50 -12.82 13.58
N SER A 198 -12.68 -13.98 14.24
CA SER A 198 -13.79 -14.89 13.94
C SER A 198 -15.08 -14.57 14.72
N HIS A 199 -14.94 -13.90 15.89
CA HIS A 199 -16.03 -13.71 16.86
C HIS A 199 -16.21 -12.25 17.27
N GLY A 200 -15.87 -11.28 16.42
CA GLY A 200 -15.98 -9.85 16.72
C GLY A 200 -17.38 -9.41 17.17
N GLN A 201 -18.43 -10.10 16.73
CA GLN A 201 -19.80 -9.82 17.18
C GLN A 201 -20.02 -10.17 18.66
N GLU A 202 -19.36 -11.20 19.18
CA GLU A 202 -19.40 -11.54 20.62
C GLU A 202 -18.82 -10.41 21.46
N VAL A 203 -17.73 -9.78 20.98
CA VAL A 203 -17.11 -8.62 21.65
C VAL A 203 -18.00 -7.39 21.59
N ASN A 204 -18.60 -7.10 20.43
CA ASN A 204 -19.51 -5.98 20.25
C ASN A 204 -20.77 -6.09 21.13
N GLY A 205 -21.27 -7.30 21.33
CA GLY A 205 -22.57 -7.52 21.96
C GLY A 205 -23.74 -6.87 21.19
N GLU A 206 -24.94 -6.99 21.72
CA GLU A 206 -26.14 -6.42 21.09
C GLU A 206 -26.19 -4.88 21.15
N THR A 207 -25.59 -4.28 22.18
CA THR A 207 -25.73 -2.84 22.49
C THR A 207 -24.50 -2.01 22.19
N ARG A 208 -23.41 -2.60 21.67
CA ARG A 208 -22.12 -1.95 21.44
C ARG A 208 -21.64 -1.10 22.64
N ASN A 209 -21.72 -1.68 23.83
CA ASN A 209 -21.30 -1.02 25.07
C ASN A 209 -19.82 -1.30 25.33
N ASN A 210 -18.99 -0.26 25.33
CA ASN A 210 -17.54 -0.40 25.46
C ASN A 210 -17.11 -1.14 26.74
N ALA A 211 -17.76 -0.89 27.89
CA ALA A 211 -17.42 -1.58 29.12
C ALA A 211 -17.65 -3.10 29.00
N ARG A 212 -18.77 -3.50 28.40
CA ARG A 212 -19.05 -4.93 28.13
C ARG A 212 -18.07 -5.51 27.13
N SER A 213 -17.70 -4.75 26.11
CA SER A 213 -16.69 -5.19 25.13
C SER A 213 -15.34 -5.42 25.81
N PHE A 214 -14.93 -4.52 26.71
CA PHE A 214 -13.69 -4.68 27.47
C PHE A 214 -13.73 -5.92 28.39
N ASP A 215 -14.83 -6.14 29.10
CA ASP A 215 -15.02 -7.34 29.92
C ASP A 215 -14.99 -8.63 29.07
N ALA A 216 -15.56 -8.58 27.87
CA ALA A 216 -15.53 -9.71 26.94
C ALA A 216 -14.10 -9.99 26.45
N LEU A 217 -13.33 -8.98 26.07
CA LEU A 217 -11.92 -9.10 25.66
C LEU A 217 -11.08 -9.73 26.75
N ASP A 218 -11.17 -9.21 27.99
CA ASP A 218 -10.45 -9.74 29.15
C ASP A 218 -10.80 -11.21 29.41
N ARG A 219 -12.08 -11.55 29.33
CA ARG A 219 -12.57 -12.93 29.49
C ARG A 219 -12.01 -13.84 28.41
N ILE A 220 -12.03 -13.41 27.14
CA ILE A 220 -11.48 -14.15 26.01
C ILE A 220 -9.97 -14.32 26.19
N ALA A 221 -9.24 -13.28 26.57
CA ALA A 221 -7.79 -13.36 26.82
C ALA A 221 -7.47 -14.40 27.88
N ARG A 222 -8.19 -14.40 29.03
CA ARG A 222 -8.03 -15.43 30.09
C ARG A 222 -8.38 -16.84 29.60
N GLN A 223 -9.39 -16.97 28.77
CA GLN A 223 -9.78 -18.26 28.17
C GLN A 223 -8.66 -18.80 27.28
N GLN A 224 -8.11 -17.98 26.37
CA GLN A 224 -7.00 -18.38 25.51
C GLN A 224 -5.75 -18.69 26.32
N ALA A 225 -5.45 -17.91 27.35
CA ALA A 225 -4.34 -18.17 28.28
C ALA A 225 -4.48 -19.52 28.99
N THR A 226 -5.69 -19.85 29.45
CA THR A 226 -5.99 -21.14 30.10
C THR A 226 -5.76 -22.32 29.13
N LEU A 227 -6.25 -22.19 27.90
CA LEU A 227 -6.03 -23.20 26.83
C LEU A 227 -4.54 -23.37 26.54
N GLY A 228 -3.78 -22.26 26.51
CA GLY A 228 -2.34 -22.24 26.29
C GLY A 228 -1.49 -22.51 27.53
N LYS A 229 -2.11 -22.74 28.68
CA LYS A 229 -1.44 -23.00 29.98
C LYS A 229 -0.46 -21.88 30.40
N LEU A 230 -0.85 -20.62 30.18
CA LEU A 230 -0.07 -19.46 30.59
C LEU A 230 -0.18 -19.21 32.10
N ASP A 231 0.74 -18.38 32.62
CA ASP A 231 0.66 -17.87 33.99
C ASP A 231 -0.48 -16.82 34.11
N ALA A 232 -1.55 -17.22 34.81
CA ALA A 232 -2.75 -16.40 34.97
C ALA A 232 -2.47 -15.12 35.76
N ALA A 233 -1.64 -15.17 36.81
CA ALA A 233 -1.33 -14.00 37.64
C ALA A 233 -0.52 -12.96 36.86
N ARG A 234 0.42 -13.41 36.04
CA ARG A 234 1.19 -12.56 35.14
C ARG A 234 0.29 -11.92 34.09
N LEU A 235 -0.66 -12.67 33.52
CA LEU A 235 -1.63 -12.15 32.58
C LEU A 235 -2.52 -11.10 33.22
N ASP A 236 -3.12 -11.40 34.38
CA ASP A 236 -4.01 -10.48 35.10
C ASP A 236 -3.31 -9.15 35.45
N THR A 237 -2.03 -9.23 35.85
CA THR A 237 -1.23 -8.02 36.09
C THR A 237 -1.05 -7.20 34.81
N CYS A 238 -0.83 -7.84 33.67
CA CYS A 238 -0.69 -7.16 32.36
C CYS A 238 -2.02 -6.52 31.92
N LEU A 239 -3.12 -7.29 31.97
CA LEU A 239 -4.45 -6.81 31.60
C LEU A 239 -4.90 -5.63 32.49
N ALA A 240 -4.60 -5.65 33.78
CA ALA A 240 -4.92 -4.56 34.71
C ALA A 240 -4.11 -3.29 34.41
N ARG A 241 -2.87 -3.42 33.94
CA ARG A 241 -2.00 -2.26 33.66
C ARG A 241 -2.45 -1.50 32.41
N GLN A 242 -2.94 -2.19 31.39
CA GLN A 242 -3.32 -1.62 30.10
C GLN A 242 -2.25 -0.68 29.51
N ASP A 243 -1.03 -1.18 29.40
CA ASP A 243 0.10 -0.42 28.85
C ASP A 243 -0.01 -0.35 27.34
N GLU A 244 -0.40 0.78 26.80
CA GLU A 244 -0.58 1.05 25.38
C GLU A 244 0.74 1.39 24.64
N SER A 245 1.86 1.48 25.33
CA SER A 245 3.12 2.01 24.77
C SER A 245 3.56 1.27 23.51
N GLN A 246 3.49 -0.05 23.49
CA GLN A 246 3.87 -0.88 22.34
C GLN A 246 2.88 -0.69 21.17
N VAL A 247 1.59 -0.63 21.43
CA VAL A 247 0.56 -0.38 20.41
C VAL A 247 0.75 0.99 19.79
N ARG A 248 0.93 2.03 20.63
CA ARG A 248 1.16 3.40 20.16
C ARG A 248 2.46 3.54 19.36
N ALA A 249 3.51 2.82 19.70
CA ALA A 249 4.75 2.79 18.91
C ALA A 249 4.48 2.20 17.51
N SER A 250 3.71 1.12 17.42
CA SER A 250 3.32 0.51 16.15
C SER A 250 2.41 1.44 15.31
N MET A 251 1.45 2.14 15.93
CA MET A 251 0.62 3.14 15.25
C MET A 251 1.46 4.29 14.68
N LYS A 252 2.45 4.78 15.46
CA LYS A 252 3.37 5.82 15.00
C LYS A 252 4.22 5.37 13.81
N GLU A 253 4.65 4.11 13.80
CA GLU A 253 5.34 3.53 12.65
C GLU A 253 4.40 3.47 11.44
N ALA A 254 3.15 3.01 11.60
CA ALA A 254 2.14 3.03 10.54
C ALA A 254 1.92 4.44 9.97
N GLU A 255 1.82 5.46 10.82
CA GLU A 255 1.73 6.87 10.42
C GLU A 255 2.96 7.31 9.61
N SER A 256 4.18 6.94 10.05
CA SER A 256 5.43 7.28 9.34
C SER A 256 5.54 6.63 7.96
N LEU A 257 4.88 5.49 7.75
CA LEU A 257 4.74 4.81 6.47
C LEU A 257 3.62 5.39 5.60
N GLY A 258 2.90 6.41 6.08
CA GLY A 258 1.76 7.02 5.38
C GLY A 258 0.54 6.12 5.30
N LEU A 259 0.35 5.20 6.25
CA LEU A 259 -0.81 4.32 6.27
C LEU A 259 -2.04 5.07 6.80
N GLU A 260 -3.08 5.18 5.99
CA GLU A 260 -4.32 5.86 6.32
C GLU A 260 -5.37 4.94 6.98
N GLY A 261 -5.04 3.64 7.14
CA GLY A 261 -5.99 2.67 7.69
C GLY A 261 -5.41 1.27 7.87
N ALA A 262 -6.30 0.34 8.22
CA ALA A 262 -6.05 -1.08 8.35
C ALA A 262 -7.12 -1.89 7.57
N PRO A 263 -6.79 -3.08 7.03
CA PRO A 263 -5.47 -3.72 7.04
C PRO A 263 -4.50 -3.07 6.05
N ALA A 264 -3.18 -3.12 6.34
CA ALA A 264 -2.15 -2.78 5.39
C ALA A 264 -1.10 -3.90 5.36
N VAL A 265 -1.00 -4.60 4.23
CA VAL A 265 -0.15 -5.78 4.06
C VAL A 265 1.09 -5.42 3.27
N PHE A 266 2.24 -5.87 3.77
CA PHE A 266 3.54 -5.76 3.10
C PHE A 266 4.16 -7.14 2.95
N VAL A 267 4.82 -7.36 1.82
CA VAL A 267 5.62 -8.55 1.55
C VAL A 267 7.01 -8.09 1.16
N GLU A 268 8.02 -8.31 2.02
CA GLU A 268 9.40 -7.85 1.80
C GLU A 268 9.47 -6.37 1.34
N GLY A 269 8.71 -5.48 2.00
CA GLY A 269 8.64 -4.05 1.67
C GLY A 269 7.65 -3.68 0.56
N GLU A 270 7.17 -4.62 -0.24
CA GLU A 270 6.14 -4.32 -1.25
C GLU A 270 4.75 -4.28 -0.61
N GLN A 271 4.09 -3.11 -0.66
CA GLN A 271 2.74 -2.95 -0.16
C GLN A 271 1.71 -3.56 -1.11
N VAL A 272 0.91 -4.50 -0.60
CA VAL A 272 -0.26 -5.03 -1.31
C VAL A 272 -1.41 -4.03 -1.14
N ARG A 273 -1.62 -3.20 -2.16
CA ARG A 273 -2.60 -2.10 -2.10
C ARG A 273 -4.03 -2.60 -2.28
N GLY A 274 -4.99 -1.92 -1.62
CA GLY A 274 -6.42 -2.17 -1.79
C GLY A 274 -7.16 -2.60 -0.52
N GLY A 275 -6.57 -2.46 0.67
CA GLY A 275 -7.20 -2.87 1.93
C GLY A 275 -7.31 -4.40 2.01
N ALA A 276 -8.51 -4.92 2.29
CA ALA A 276 -8.75 -6.38 2.29
C ALA A 276 -8.79 -6.92 0.85
N VAL A 277 -7.64 -7.28 0.30
CA VAL A 277 -7.51 -7.82 -1.06
C VAL A 277 -7.78 -9.32 -1.11
N PRO A 278 -8.22 -9.86 -2.26
CA PRO A 278 -8.38 -11.29 -2.47
C PRO A 278 -7.06 -12.05 -2.29
N GLU A 279 -7.14 -13.27 -1.75
CA GLU A 279 -5.99 -14.17 -1.53
C GLU A 279 -5.06 -14.27 -2.75
N GLY A 280 -5.61 -14.42 -3.97
CA GLY A 280 -4.83 -14.53 -5.19
C GLY A 280 -3.92 -13.34 -5.47
N GLN A 281 -4.30 -12.12 -5.07
CA GLN A 281 -3.45 -10.94 -5.22
C GLN A 281 -2.28 -10.97 -4.23
N ILE A 282 -2.52 -11.41 -3.01
CA ILE A 282 -1.47 -11.58 -1.99
C ILE A 282 -0.45 -12.62 -2.48
N ARG A 283 -0.91 -13.75 -3.01
CA ARG A 283 -0.07 -14.82 -3.53
C ARG A 283 0.84 -14.35 -4.67
N ILE A 284 0.35 -13.49 -5.58
CA ILE A 284 1.18 -12.93 -6.66
C ILE A 284 2.40 -12.19 -6.09
N VAL A 285 2.22 -11.40 -5.03
CA VAL A 285 3.30 -10.64 -4.41
C VAL A 285 4.24 -11.57 -3.63
N ILE A 286 3.70 -12.53 -2.88
CA ILE A 286 4.49 -13.54 -2.16
C ILE A 286 5.34 -14.36 -3.15
N ASP A 287 4.76 -14.81 -4.25
CA ASP A 287 5.48 -15.58 -5.29
C ASP A 287 6.64 -14.78 -5.89
N ARG A 288 6.44 -13.47 -6.10
CA ARG A 288 7.50 -12.57 -6.57
C ARG A 288 8.63 -12.49 -5.55
N ALA A 289 8.31 -12.29 -4.28
CA ALA A 289 9.28 -12.22 -3.19
C ALA A 289 10.05 -13.54 -3.03
N LEU A 290 9.38 -14.69 -3.11
CA LEU A 290 10.02 -16.00 -3.04
C LEU A 290 11.01 -16.22 -4.18
N ARG A 291 10.63 -15.89 -5.42
CA ARG A 291 11.55 -15.95 -6.57
C ARG A 291 12.77 -15.05 -6.38
N ALA A 292 12.56 -13.82 -5.90
CA ALA A 292 13.65 -12.90 -5.61
C ALA A 292 14.59 -13.41 -4.51
N ALA A 293 14.05 -14.13 -3.52
CA ALA A 293 14.82 -14.78 -2.45
C ALA A 293 15.48 -16.12 -2.87
N GLY A 294 15.30 -16.54 -4.13
CA GLY A 294 15.82 -17.83 -4.63
C GLY A 294 15.13 -19.04 -4.00
N VAL A 295 13.85 -18.91 -3.61
CA VAL A 295 13.05 -20.00 -3.05
C VAL A 295 12.14 -20.57 -4.14
N GLU A 296 12.12 -21.90 -4.24
CA GLU A 296 11.23 -22.60 -5.17
C GLU A 296 9.76 -22.41 -4.75
N LEU A 297 8.90 -22.14 -5.72
CA LEU A 297 7.48 -21.97 -5.46
C LEU A 297 6.80 -23.32 -5.20
N PRO A 298 5.79 -23.36 -4.32
CA PRO A 298 4.92 -24.52 -4.21
C PRO A 298 4.29 -24.85 -5.55
N ALA A 299 4.04 -26.13 -5.82
CA ALA A 299 3.30 -26.54 -6.99
C ALA A 299 1.91 -25.87 -7.00
N ALA A 300 1.49 -25.37 -8.16
CA ALA A 300 0.15 -24.86 -8.31
C ALA A 300 -0.86 -25.94 -7.89
N PRO A 301 -1.92 -25.61 -7.13
CA PRO A 301 -2.96 -26.56 -6.83
C PRO A 301 -3.48 -27.15 -8.13
N ALA A 302 -3.58 -28.49 -8.20
CA ALA A 302 -4.12 -29.17 -9.37
C ALA A 302 -5.51 -28.56 -9.68
N VAL A 303 -5.61 -27.87 -10.81
CA VAL A 303 -6.90 -27.39 -11.29
C VAL A 303 -7.72 -28.67 -11.57
N SER A 304 -8.69 -28.96 -10.70
CA SER A 304 -9.64 -30.03 -10.97
C SER A 304 -10.30 -29.70 -12.31
N ALA A 305 -10.07 -30.56 -13.31
CA ALA A 305 -10.72 -30.41 -14.59
C ALA A 305 -12.23 -30.28 -14.39
N PRO A 306 -12.91 -29.36 -15.09
CA PRO A 306 -14.35 -29.24 -14.98
C PRO A 306 -14.97 -30.63 -15.23
N SER A 307 -15.76 -31.10 -14.29
CA SER A 307 -16.50 -32.34 -14.44
C SER A 307 -17.30 -32.27 -15.74
N GLN A 308 -17.02 -33.17 -16.69
CA GLN A 308 -17.80 -33.26 -17.90
C GLN A 308 -19.26 -33.52 -17.51
N PRO A 309 -20.22 -32.81 -18.12
CA PRO A 309 -21.62 -33.10 -17.91
C PRO A 309 -21.91 -34.56 -18.35
N PRO A 310 -22.77 -35.28 -17.64
CA PRO A 310 -23.12 -36.66 -18.00
C PRO A 310 -23.66 -36.70 -19.44
N ALA A 311 -23.16 -37.67 -20.21
CA ALA A 311 -23.64 -37.92 -21.57
C ALA A 311 -25.16 -38.15 -21.59
N PRO A 312 -25.90 -37.62 -22.58
CA PRO A 312 -27.35 -37.85 -22.67
C PRO A 312 -27.58 -39.33 -22.85
N THR A 313 -28.33 -39.91 -21.91
CA THR A 313 -28.90 -41.27 -22.04
C THR A 313 -29.89 -41.30 -23.19
N LYS A 314 -29.66 -42.21 -24.14
CA LYS A 314 -30.59 -42.48 -25.23
C LYS A 314 -31.84 -43.20 -24.73
#